data_c8f8fc5fa44ad1842666eedfa415f03d
#
_entry.id   c8f8fc5fa44ad1842666eedfa415f03d
#
_cell.length_a   1.000
_cell.length_b   1.000
_cell.length_c   1.000
_cell.angle_alpha   90.00
_cell.angle_beta   90.00
_cell.angle_gamma   90.00
#
_symmetry.space_group_name_H-M   'P 1'
#
loop_
_entity.id
_entity.type
_entity.pdbx_description
1 polymer ?
#
loop_
_entity_poly.entity_id
_entity_poly.type
_entity_poly.pdbx_seq_one_letter_code
_entity_poly.pdbx_strand_id
1 'polypeptide(L)'
;MKDVFLKCEARYDNCAFHFVSASPFQLYEDLSSFFELEGFPLATYHLKRIRVKDKTLLQLFADPFDYKIGQIERILHKYPKRKFILIGDSGEKDPEVYIELYRRYPKQIEKIWIRNVNDADASRMEGVDGAKWRYFSTGSDLMEEI
;
A
#
# COMPACT_ATOMS: atom_id res chain seq x y z
N MET A 1 7.23 -1.59 11.81
CA MET A 1 6.41 -2.14 10.68
C MET A 1 6.63 -3.63 10.47
N LYS A 2 7.88 -4.14 10.49
CA LYS A 2 8.13 -5.58 10.31
C LYS A 2 7.21 -6.44 11.18
N ASP A 3 7.13 -6.18 12.48
CA ASP A 3 6.32 -6.97 13.43
C ASP A 3 4.82 -6.97 13.08
N VAL A 4 4.31 -5.89 12.48
CA VAL A 4 2.95 -5.81 11.95
C VAL A 4 2.74 -6.82 10.83
N PHE A 5 3.68 -6.88 9.87
CA PHE A 5 3.60 -7.83 8.75
C PHE A 5 3.72 -9.27 9.23
N LEU A 6 4.66 -9.56 10.14
CA LEU A 6 4.82 -10.90 10.73
C LEU A 6 3.57 -11.33 11.51
N LYS A 7 2.94 -10.40 12.25
CA LYS A 7 1.69 -10.68 12.94
C LYS A 7 0.53 -10.94 11.98
N CYS A 8 0.43 -10.17 10.89
CA CYS A 8 -0.56 -10.43 9.84
C CYS A 8 -0.36 -11.82 9.21
N GLU A 9 0.89 -12.18 8.89
CA GLU A 9 1.22 -13.51 8.34
C GLU A 9 0.81 -14.65 9.30
N ALA A 10 1.05 -14.48 10.58
CA ALA A 10 0.69 -15.46 11.59
C ALA A 10 -0.82 -15.53 11.87
N ARG A 11 -1.53 -14.41 11.72
CA ARG A 11 -2.97 -14.29 12.06
C ARG A 11 -3.89 -14.72 10.93
N TYR A 12 -3.52 -14.43 9.68
CA TYR A 12 -4.38 -14.66 8.52
C TYR A 12 -3.86 -15.82 7.67
N ASP A 13 -4.68 -16.85 7.51
CA ASP A 13 -4.35 -18.00 6.66
C ASP A 13 -4.08 -17.58 5.20
N ASN A 14 -2.96 -18.03 4.66
CA ASN A 14 -2.52 -17.71 3.31
C ASN A 14 -2.39 -16.19 3.06
N CYS A 15 -1.92 -15.45 4.05
CA CYS A 15 -1.60 -14.05 3.89
C CYS A 15 -0.54 -13.87 2.79
N ALA A 16 -0.71 -12.85 1.95
CA ALA A 16 0.23 -12.51 0.90
C ALA A 16 0.45 -10.99 0.88
N PHE A 17 1.69 -10.58 0.66
CA PHE A 17 2.07 -9.18 0.67
C PHE A 17 2.39 -8.67 -0.74
N HIS A 18 1.89 -7.49 -1.04
CA HIS A 18 2.11 -6.77 -2.28
C HIS A 18 2.69 -5.40 -1.98
N PHE A 19 3.93 -5.17 -2.36
CA PHE A 19 4.57 -3.86 -2.25
C PHE A 19 4.32 -3.06 -3.54
N VAL A 20 3.50 -2.02 -3.44
CA VAL A 20 3.15 -1.16 -4.58
C VAL A 20 3.80 0.20 -4.40
N SER A 21 4.70 0.58 -5.32
CA SER A 21 5.41 1.86 -5.27
C SER A 21 5.58 2.45 -6.67
N ALA A 22 5.48 3.78 -6.76
CA ALA A 22 5.82 4.51 -7.97
C ALA A 22 7.34 4.60 -8.20
N SER A 23 8.16 4.04 -7.32
CA SER A 23 9.61 3.94 -7.48
C SER A 23 9.99 3.17 -8.75
N PRO A 24 11.12 3.53 -9.40
CA PRO A 24 11.60 2.84 -10.59
C PRO A 24 11.91 1.36 -10.33
N PHE A 25 11.61 0.50 -11.32
CA PHE A 25 11.91 -0.93 -11.25
C PHE A 25 13.40 -1.24 -11.06
N GLN A 26 14.28 -0.33 -11.45
CA GLN A 26 15.73 -0.42 -11.23
C GLN A 26 16.12 -0.56 -9.75
N LEU A 27 15.25 -0.14 -8.83
CA LEU A 27 15.46 -0.28 -7.38
C LEU A 27 14.98 -1.65 -6.82
N TYR A 28 14.56 -2.57 -7.69
CA TYR A 28 14.01 -3.86 -7.24
C TYR A 28 14.99 -4.66 -6.39
N GLU A 29 16.25 -4.80 -6.85
CA GLU A 29 17.26 -5.59 -6.15
C GLU A 29 17.60 -4.99 -4.78
N ASP A 30 17.77 -3.67 -4.71
CA ASP A 30 18.06 -2.97 -3.45
C ASP A 30 16.90 -3.10 -2.46
N LEU A 31 15.66 -2.90 -2.92
CA LEU A 31 14.46 -3.02 -2.09
C LEU A 31 14.24 -4.45 -1.61
N SER A 32 14.33 -5.44 -2.50
CA SER A 32 14.11 -6.84 -2.13
C SER A 32 15.17 -7.33 -1.14
N SER A 33 16.44 -6.98 -1.37
CA SER A 33 17.53 -7.31 -0.45
C SER A 33 17.35 -6.63 0.91
N PHE A 34 16.93 -5.37 0.94
CA PHE A 34 16.64 -4.66 2.19
C PHE A 34 15.54 -5.37 2.98
N PHE A 35 14.40 -5.69 2.35
CA PHE A 35 13.29 -6.37 3.03
C PHE A 35 13.68 -7.76 3.54
N GLU A 36 14.50 -8.50 2.78
CA GLU A 36 15.00 -9.81 3.19
C GLU A 36 15.95 -9.69 4.39
N LEU A 37 16.95 -8.79 4.33
CA LEU A 37 17.91 -8.56 5.42
C LEU A 37 17.23 -8.09 6.70
N GLU A 38 16.20 -7.24 6.57
CA GLU A 38 15.41 -6.78 7.71
C GLU A 38 14.42 -7.85 8.24
N GLY A 39 14.29 -8.98 7.56
CA GLY A 39 13.43 -10.09 7.96
C GLY A 39 11.94 -9.81 7.82
N PHE A 40 11.55 -9.07 6.79
CA PHE A 40 10.15 -8.95 6.40
C PHE A 40 9.65 -10.23 5.73
N PRO A 41 8.33 -10.52 5.78
CA PRO A 41 7.75 -11.61 5.00
C PRO A 41 7.96 -11.42 3.49
N LEU A 42 7.94 -12.53 2.76
CA LEU A 42 8.03 -12.50 1.30
C LEU A 42 6.90 -11.65 0.69
N ALA A 43 7.25 -10.79 -0.26
CA ALA A 43 6.32 -9.91 -0.93
C ALA A 43 6.49 -9.94 -2.46
N THR A 44 5.44 -9.60 -3.18
CA THR A 44 5.54 -9.26 -4.61
C THR A 44 5.72 -7.75 -4.76
N TYR A 45 6.57 -7.34 -5.70
CA TYR A 45 6.91 -5.93 -5.93
C TYR A 45 6.28 -5.42 -7.22
N HIS A 46 5.51 -4.36 -7.10
CA HIS A 46 4.86 -3.66 -8.20
C HIS A 46 5.47 -2.27 -8.34
N LEU A 47 6.61 -2.21 -9.04
CA LEU A 47 7.40 -1.00 -9.25
C LEU A 47 7.16 -0.44 -10.65
N LYS A 48 7.34 0.87 -10.80
CA LYS A 48 7.12 1.57 -12.07
C LYS A 48 8.19 1.19 -13.09
N ARG A 49 7.79 0.58 -14.22
CA ARG A 49 8.69 0.28 -15.33
C ARG A 49 8.85 1.53 -16.20
N ILE A 50 10.05 2.09 -16.19
CA ILE A 50 10.42 3.26 -16.99
C ILE A 50 11.28 2.79 -18.16
N ARG A 51 10.85 3.04 -19.40
CA ARG A 51 11.65 2.81 -20.60
C ARG A 51 12.43 4.07 -20.92
N VAL A 52 13.75 4.01 -20.84
CA VAL A 52 14.67 5.15 -21.07
C VAL A 52 14.63 5.68 -22.52
N LYS A 53 14.04 4.93 -23.48
CA LYS A 53 13.97 5.31 -24.89
C LYS A 53 12.86 6.29 -25.27
N ASP A 54 11.88 6.46 -24.43
CA ASP A 54 10.80 7.40 -24.71
C ASP A 54 11.16 8.78 -24.16
N LYS A 55 10.87 9.83 -24.93
CA LYS A 55 11.03 11.26 -24.58
C LYS A 55 10.24 11.68 -23.32
N THR A 56 9.93 10.77 -22.46
CA THR A 56 9.03 10.88 -21.32
C THR A 56 9.77 10.83 -19.98
N LEU A 57 10.84 11.62 -19.85
CA LEU A 57 11.22 12.12 -18.51
C LEU A 57 10.00 12.73 -17.79
N LEU A 58 9.06 13.27 -18.56
CA LEU A 58 7.76 13.76 -18.05
C LEU A 58 6.89 12.66 -17.43
N GLN A 59 7.00 11.38 -17.82
CA GLN A 59 6.28 10.29 -17.18
C GLN A 59 6.89 9.87 -15.83
N LEU A 60 8.12 10.25 -15.53
CA LEU A 60 8.68 10.16 -14.19
C LEU A 60 7.90 11.03 -13.19
N PHE A 61 7.37 12.15 -13.68
CA PHE A 61 6.55 13.10 -12.92
C PHE A 61 5.03 12.85 -13.06
N ALA A 62 4.60 11.79 -13.77
CA ALA A 62 3.18 11.41 -13.78
C ALA A 62 2.72 11.13 -12.36
N ASP A 63 1.57 11.67 -12.02
CA ASP A 63 0.99 11.59 -10.66
C ASP A 63 1.04 10.13 -10.16
N PRO A 64 1.65 9.87 -9.00
CA PRO A 64 1.68 8.55 -8.37
C PRO A 64 0.28 7.96 -8.14
N PHE A 65 -0.73 8.80 -8.07
CA PHE A 65 -2.13 8.45 -7.82
C PHE A 65 -2.65 7.44 -8.86
N ASP A 66 -2.66 7.81 -10.15
CA ASP A 66 -3.18 6.94 -11.23
C ASP A 66 -2.38 5.64 -11.34
N TYR A 67 -1.06 5.72 -11.16
CA TYR A 67 -0.22 4.53 -11.17
C TYR A 67 -0.59 3.56 -10.03
N LYS A 68 -0.68 4.07 -8.79
CA LYS A 68 -1.01 3.24 -7.62
C LYS A 68 -2.40 2.62 -7.76
N ILE A 69 -3.41 3.40 -8.16
CA ILE A 69 -4.76 2.89 -8.42
C ILE A 69 -4.70 1.73 -9.42
N GLY A 70 -4.12 1.94 -10.59
CA GLY A 70 -4.09 0.93 -11.64
C GLY A 70 -3.35 -0.36 -11.24
N GLN A 71 -2.28 -0.26 -10.42
CA GLN A 71 -1.59 -1.45 -9.92
C GLN A 71 -2.42 -2.19 -8.88
N ILE A 72 -3.01 -1.49 -7.93
CA ILE A 72 -3.82 -2.11 -6.87
C ILE A 72 -5.09 -2.75 -7.48
N GLU A 73 -5.77 -2.09 -8.41
CA GLU A 73 -6.92 -2.65 -9.11
C GLU A 73 -6.59 -3.97 -9.81
N ARG A 74 -5.43 -4.08 -10.47
CA ARG A 74 -4.98 -5.35 -11.07
C ARG A 74 -4.85 -6.47 -10.04
N ILE A 75 -4.35 -6.16 -8.85
CA ILE A 75 -4.25 -7.12 -7.74
C ILE A 75 -5.65 -7.52 -7.26
N LEU A 76 -6.52 -6.55 -7.02
CA LEU A 76 -7.91 -6.81 -6.60
C LEU A 76 -8.66 -7.69 -7.59
N HIS A 77 -8.56 -7.40 -8.89
CA HIS A 77 -9.19 -8.19 -9.94
C HIS A 77 -8.59 -9.61 -10.07
N LYS A 78 -7.28 -9.75 -9.85
CA LYS A 78 -6.62 -11.06 -9.87
C LYS A 78 -7.08 -11.96 -8.72
N TYR A 79 -7.46 -11.36 -7.60
CA TYR A 79 -7.85 -12.08 -6.40
C TYR A 79 -9.25 -11.64 -5.89
N PRO A 80 -10.33 -11.86 -6.67
CA PRO A 80 -11.65 -11.28 -6.41
C PRO A 80 -12.31 -11.79 -5.12
N LYS A 81 -11.85 -12.92 -4.59
CA LYS A 81 -12.38 -13.51 -3.35
C LYS A 81 -11.56 -13.14 -2.10
N ARG A 82 -10.44 -12.42 -2.27
CA ARG A 82 -9.60 -12.01 -1.14
C ARG A 82 -10.04 -10.68 -0.56
N LYS A 83 -9.77 -10.53 0.74
CA LYS A 83 -9.87 -9.27 1.47
C LYS A 83 -8.49 -8.62 1.54
N PHE A 84 -8.46 -7.31 1.53
CA PHE A 84 -7.22 -6.54 1.51
C PHE A 84 -7.17 -5.54 2.65
N ILE A 85 -6.02 -5.48 3.29
CA ILE A 85 -5.64 -4.40 4.19
C ILE A 85 -4.69 -3.51 3.40
N LEU A 86 -5.02 -2.23 3.24
CA LEU A 86 -4.18 -1.25 2.56
C LEU A 86 -3.35 -0.50 3.61
N ILE A 87 -2.05 -0.47 3.45
CA ILE A 87 -1.12 0.20 4.37
C ILE A 87 -0.30 1.21 3.57
N GLY A 88 -0.33 2.47 3.99
CA GLY A 88 0.41 3.55 3.34
C GLY A 88 0.77 4.65 4.32
N ASP A 89 1.16 5.82 3.81
CA ASP A 89 1.48 6.97 4.63
C ASP A 89 0.79 8.26 4.16
N SER A 90 0.72 9.25 5.05
CA SER A 90 0.09 10.54 4.76
C SER A 90 1.02 11.53 4.05
N GLY A 91 2.29 11.21 3.90
CA GLY A 91 3.28 12.06 3.23
C GLY A 91 3.12 12.06 1.70
N GLU A 92 2.47 11.02 1.17
CA GLU A 92 2.13 10.88 -0.25
C GLU A 92 0.60 10.93 -0.48
N LYS A 93 0.17 10.44 -1.63
CA LYS A 93 -1.23 10.37 -2.07
C LYS A 93 -1.97 9.10 -1.62
N ASP A 94 -1.40 8.32 -0.68
CA ASP A 94 -2.00 7.06 -0.26
C ASP A 94 -3.41 7.19 0.32
N PRO A 95 -3.73 8.20 1.14
CA PRO A 95 -5.11 8.41 1.60
C PRO A 95 -6.10 8.54 0.45
N GLU A 96 -5.83 9.41 -0.53
CA GLU A 96 -6.71 9.66 -1.67
C GLU A 96 -6.86 8.41 -2.56
N VAL A 97 -5.75 7.70 -2.80
CA VAL A 97 -5.74 6.43 -3.55
C VAL A 97 -6.61 5.38 -2.86
N TYR A 98 -6.46 5.23 -1.54
CA TYR A 98 -7.18 4.20 -0.79
C TYR A 98 -8.66 4.50 -0.60
N ILE A 99 -9.03 5.77 -0.47
CA ILE A 99 -10.45 6.19 -0.48
C ILE A 99 -11.09 5.84 -1.81
N GLU A 100 -10.45 6.17 -2.92
CA GLU A 100 -10.98 5.89 -4.25
C GLU A 100 -11.13 4.38 -4.48
N LEU A 101 -10.15 3.58 -4.07
CA LEU A 101 -10.22 2.12 -4.11
C LEU A 101 -11.33 1.58 -3.20
N TYR A 102 -11.50 2.14 -2.00
CA TYR A 102 -12.58 1.75 -1.10
C TYR A 102 -13.96 2.02 -1.69
N ARG A 103 -14.15 3.17 -2.35
CA ARG A 103 -15.41 3.50 -3.04
C ARG A 103 -15.74 2.50 -4.16
N ARG A 104 -14.74 2.08 -4.93
CA ARG A 104 -14.90 1.12 -6.03
C ARG A 104 -15.05 -0.32 -5.54
N TYR A 105 -14.33 -0.70 -4.49
CA TYR A 105 -14.21 -2.09 -4.01
C TYR A 105 -14.50 -2.24 -2.52
N PRO A 106 -15.63 -1.72 -1.98
CA PRO A 106 -15.90 -1.69 -0.53
C PRO A 106 -16.00 -3.07 0.10
N LYS A 107 -16.30 -4.10 -0.70
CA LYS A 107 -16.38 -5.48 -0.24
C LYS A 107 -15.03 -6.18 -0.15
N GLN A 108 -14.03 -5.71 -0.90
CA GLN A 108 -12.68 -6.28 -0.89
C GLN A 108 -11.74 -5.54 0.05
N ILE A 109 -11.91 -4.24 0.26
CA ILE A 109 -11.11 -3.48 1.20
C ILE A 109 -11.66 -3.69 2.61
N GLU A 110 -10.88 -4.38 3.42
CA GLU A 110 -11.25 -4.72 4.80
C GLU A 110 -10.82 -3.63 5.77
N LYS A 111 -9.57 -3.16 5.65
CA LYS A 111 -9.01 -2.10 6.49
C LYS A 111 -8.09 -1.20 5.68
N ILE A 112 -7.96 0.05 6.12
CA ILE A 112 -7.02 1.05 5.62
C ILE A 112 -6.23 1.59 6.80
N TRP A 113 -4.91 1.43 6.77
CA TRP A 113 -4.01 1.96 7.79
C TRP A 113 -3.06 2.97 7.17
N ILE A 114 -3.09 4.20 7.68
CA ILE A 114 -2.26 5.30 7.18
C ILE A 114 -1.29 5.72 8.26
N ARG A 115 0.01 5.59 7.98
CA ARG A 115 1.03 6.16 8.84
C ARG A 115 0.95 7.68 8.79
N ASN A 116 0.73 8.30 9.96
CA ASN A 116 0.70 9.75 10.07
C ASN A 116 2.13 10.30 10.11
N VAL A 117 2.57 10.92 9.02
CA VAL A 117 3.94 11.45 8.88
C VAL A 117 4.00 12.96 9.15
N ASN A 118 2.94 13.71 8.79
CA ASN A 118 2.93 15.17 8.80
C ASN A 118 1.68 15.75 9.49
N ASP A 119 1.24 15.16 10.59
CA ASP A 119 0.02 15.56 11.33
C ASP A 119 -1.18 15.75 10.37
N ALA A 120 -1.34 14.77 9.47
CA ALA A 120 -2.35 14.83 8.43
C ALA A 120 -3.75 14.90 9.04
N ASP A 121 -4.58 15.79 8.49
CA ASP A 121 -5.96 15.95 8.88
C ASP A 121 -6.78 14.69 8.58
N ALA A 122 -7.58 14.26 9.54
CA ALA A 122 -8.52 13.15 9.41
C ALA A 122 -9.56 13.38 8.29
N SER A 123 -9.81 14.62 7.90
CA SER A 123 -10.68 14.96 6.76
C SER A 123 -10.24 14.33 5.44
N ARG A 124 -8.93 14.01 5.29
CA ARG A 124 -8.43 13.29 4.13
C ARG A 124 -9.00 11.88 3.98
N MET A 125 -9.63 11.32 5.02
CA MET A 125 -10.27 9.99 5.00
C MET A 125 -11.80 10.08 4.97
N GLU A 126 -12.35 11.26 4.65
CA GLU A 126 -13.80 11.45 4.56
C GLU A 126 -14.44 10.53 3.50
N GLY A 127 -15.52 9.85 3.88
CA GLY A 127 -16.24 8.90 3.04
C GLY A 127 -15.81 7.44 3.21
N VAL A 128 -14.86 7.15 4.09
CA VAL A 128 -14.55 5.79 4.55
C VAL A 128 -15.20 5.55 5.90
N ASP A 129 -15.81 4.38 6.09
CA ASP A 129 -16.34 3.97 7.40
C ASP A 129 -15.23 4.03 8.46
N GLY A 130 -15.48 4.80 9.54
CA GLY A 130 -14.51 5.03 10.61
C GLY A 130 -14.02 3.76 11.32
N ALA A 131 -14.79 2.67 11.27
CA ALA A 131 -14.37 1.38 11.78
C ALA A 131 -13.35 0.65 10.87
N LYS A 132 -13.20 1.11 9.62
CA LYS A 132 -12.35 0.47 8.61
C LYS A 132 -11.03 1.18 8.36
N TRP A 133 -10.81 2.34 8.91
CA TRP A 133 -9.54 3.03 8.72
C TRP A 133 -8.97 3.58 10.03
N ARG A 134 -7.65 3.76 10.05
CA ARG A 134 -6.95 4.33 11.20
C ARG A 134 -5.68 5.04 10.76
N TYR A 135 -5.40 6.19 11.37
CA TYR A 135 -4.05 6.73 11.44
C TYR A 135 -3.24 6.02 12.53
N PHE A 136 -1.97 5.81 12.27
CA PHE A 136 -1.01 5.28 13.22
C PHE A 136 0.34 6.04 13.10
N SER A 137 1.09 6.10 14.18
CA SER A 137 2.43 6.71 14.19
C SER A 137 3.52 5.64 14.13
N THR A 138 3.32 4.57 14.88
CA THR A 138 4.25 3.43 14.97
C THR A 138 3.55 2.10 14.70
N GLY A 139 4.31 1.08 14.32
CA GLY A 139 3.74 -0.26 14.13
C GLY A 139 3.07 -0.82 15.39
N SER A 140 3.47 -0.38 16.57
CA SER A 140 2.86 -0.81 17.83
C SER A 140 1.39 -0.45 17.92
N ASP A 141 0.98 0.67 17.34
CA ASP A 141 -0.40 1.17 17.38
C ASP A 141 -1.37 0.24 16.61
N LEU A 142 -0.83 -0.59 15.72
CA LEU A 142 -1.59 -1.53 14.91
C LEU A 142 -1.66 -2.95 15.51
N MET A 143 -0.92 -3.21 16.58
CA MET A 143 -0.84 -4.57 17.11
C MET A 143 -2.17 -5.06 17.68
N GLU A 144 -3.03 -4.20 18.17
CA GLU A 144 -4.37 -4.57 18.67
C GLU A 144 -5.41 -4.68 17.55
N GLU A 145 -5.11 -4.14 16.36
CA GLU A 145 -5.99 -4.15 15.19
C GLU A 145 -5.92 -5.47 14.38
N ILE A 146 -4.88 -6.24 14.59
CA ILE A 146 -4.60 -7.54 13.99
C ILE A 146 -5.05 -8.64 14.97
#